data_ccb99ae75d3c181daeba1e2870f5d4d1
#
_entry.id   ccb99ae75d3c181daeba1e2870f5d4d1
#
_cell.length_a   1.000
_cell.length_b   1.000
_cell.length_c   1.000
_cell.angle_alpha   90.00
_cell.angle_beta   90.00
_cell.angle_gamma   90.00
#
_symmetry.space_group_name_H-M   'P 1'
#
loop_
_entity.id
_entity.type
_entity.pdbx_description
1 polymer ?
#
loop_
_entity_poly.entity_id
_entity_poly.type
_entity_poly.pdbx_seq_one_letter_code
_entity_poly.pdbx_strand_id
1 'polypeptide(L)'
;MTPEPHPLRNVLDQVGPESCPGRFNFHCHTLCSDGSLDPIDLISQASERGLTNLAVTDHHSSHAHAPMTAWLKAQRASGRTVPTLWSGMEISALLKGCLVHVLALGFKLDHPALQPYNLGDAVVGEALRADVVVKAIHAAGGLAVLAHPARYRLSHDLLINEASSLGFDGGEAWYDYDMGNEWSPSPFICDAIDRQLANLGLLRTCGTD
;
A
#
# COMPACT_ATOMS: atom_id res chain seq x y z
N MET A 1 10.16 -17.05 -21.69
CA MET A 1 9.33 -15.84 -21.73
C MET A 1 9.53 -15.13 -20.40
N THR A 2 10.04 -13.92 -20.39
CA THR A 2 10.04 -13.09 -19.17
C THR A 2 8.57 -12.82 -18.80
N PRO A 3 8.16 -13.02 -17.53
CA PRO A 3 6.80 -12.70 -17.12
C PRO A 3 6.52 -11.21 -17.41
N GLU A 4 5.30 -10.92 -17.88
CA GLU A 4 4.91 -9.53 -18.08
C GLU A 4 4.98 -8.77 -16.74
N PRO A 5 5.44 -7.52 -16.76
CA PRO A 5 5.50 -6.72 -15.54
C PRO A 5 4.11 -6.52 -14.96
N HIS A 6 4.02 -6.53 -13.63
CA HIS A 6 2.75 -6.33 -12.91
C HIS A 6 2.06 -5.03 -13.35
N PRO A 7 0.76 -5.05 -13.73
CA PRO A 7 0.08 -3.88 -14.33
C PRO A 7 0.05 -2.64 -13.43
N LEU A 8 0.05 -2.83 -12.10
CA LEU A 8 0.11 -1.73 -11.15
C LEU A 8 1.42 -0.93 -11.27
N ARG A 9 2.54 -1.51 -11.75
CA ARG A 9 3.80 -0.79 -11.95
C ARG A 9 3.61 0.43 -12.83
N ASN A 10 2.89 0.31 -13.94
CA ASN A 10 2.62 1.41 -14.86
C ASN A 10 1.81 2.55 -14.21
N VAL A 11 1.02 2.25 -13.17
CA VAL A 11 0.29 3.27 -12.40
C VAL A 11 1.22 3.91 -11.38
N LEU A 12 2.04 3.11 -10.68
CA LEU A 12 2.98 3.60 -9.67
C LEU A 12 4.10 4.47 -10.27
N ASP A 13 4.49 4.23 -11.52
CA ASP A 13 5.44 5.09 -12.26
C ASP A 13 4.93 6.53 -12.45
N GLN A 14 3.62 6.77 -12.29
CA GLN A 14 2.99 8.08 -12.41
C GLN A 14 2.82 8.79 -11.04
N VAL A 15 3.21 8.15 -9.93
CA VAL A 15 3.07 8.72 -8.58
C VAL A 15 4.08 9.83 -8.37
N GLY A 16 3.61 10.97 -7.90
CA GLY A 16 4.39 12.15 -7.53
C GLY A 16 3.74 12.89 -6.36
N PRO A 17 4.30 14.04 -5.94
CA PRO A 17 3.86 14.76 -4.75
C PRO A 17 2.39 15.22 -4.78
N GLU A 18 1.84 15.47 -5.95
CA GLU A 18 0.47 15.94 -6.15
C GLU A 18 -0.53 14.78 -6.36
N SER A 19 -0.08 13.52 -6.28
CA SER A 19 -0.92 12.36 -6.62
C SER A 19 -1.95 12.03 -5.55
N CYS A 20 -1.56 12.12 -4.29
CA CYS A 20 -2.42 11.81 -3.15
C CYS A 20 -2.86 13.11 -2.46
N PRO A 21 -4.10 13.18 -1.95
CA PRO A 21 -5.17 12.21 -2.05
C PRO A 21 -6.10 12.43 -3.26
N GLY A 22 -5.73 13.33 -4.19
CA GLY A 22 -6.64 13.80 -5.23
C GLY A 22 -6.81 12.85 -6.42
N ARG A 23 -5.76 12.09 -6.75
CA ARG A 23 -5.75 11.19 -7.92
C ARG A 23 -5.55 9.73 -7.55
N PHE A 24 -4.63 9.46 -6.64
CA PHE A 24 -4.26 8.12 -6.17
C PHE A 24 -4.29 8.06 -4.65
N ASN A 25 -4.58 6.88 -4.10
CA ASN A 25 -4.35 6.56 -2.71
C ASN A 25 -4.08 5.04 -2.60
N PHE A 26 -2.88 4.66 -2.17
CA PHE A 26 -2.46 3.26 -2.07
C PHE A 26 -2.24 2.82 -0.61
N HIS A 27 -2.61 3.67 0.35
CA HIS A 27 -2.52 3.39 1.77
C HIS A 27 -3.65 4.12 2.50
N CYS A 28 -4.68 3.39 2.87
CA CYS A 28 -5.77 3.88 3.70
C CYS A 28 -6.50 2.71 4.37
N HIS A 29 -7.18 2.98 5.48
CA HIS A 29 -7.80 2.00 6.34
C HIS A 29 -9.31 2.19 6.43
N THR A 30 -10.02 1.09 6.74
CA THR A 30 -11.46 1.06 7.00
C THR A 30 -11.74 0.49 8.39
N LEU A 31 -13.02 0.40 8.74
CA LEU A 31 -13.49 -0.32 9.95
C LEU A 31 -13.18 -1.84 9.92
N CYS A 32 -12.60 -2.36 8.83
CA CYS A 32 -12.08 -3.73 8.81
C CYS A 32 -10.74 -3.87 9.54
N SER A 33 -10.12 -2.74 9.94
CA SER A 33 -8.98 -2.67 10.87
C SER A 33 -9.16 -1.49 11.82
N ASP A 34 -8.38 -0.44 11.69
CA ASP A 34 -8.33 0.71 12.60
C ASP A 34 -8.76 2.04 11.95
N GLY A 35 -9.21 2.01 10.70
CA GLY A 35 -9.80 3.17 10.04
C GLY A 35 -11.16 3.56 10.59
N SER A 36 -11.64 4.73 10.21
CA SER A 36 -12.87 5.33 10.75
C SER A 36 -14.09 5.22 9.83
N LEU A 37 -13.91 4.81 8.58
CA LEU A 37 -14.99 4.72 7.60
C LEU A 37 -15.36 3.26 7.28
N ASP A 38 -16.66 3.02 7.06
CA ASP A 38 -17.11 1.78 6.44
C ASP A 38 -16.52 1.66 5.01
N PRO A 39 -16.19 0.44 4.53
CA PRO A 39 -15.66 0.24 3.18
C PRO A 39 -16.49 0.90 2.07
N ILE A 40 -17.83 0.89 2.18
CA ILE A 40 -18.70 1.50 1.17
C ILE A 40 -18.63 3.03 1.23
N ASP A 41 -18.57 3.60 2.43
CA ASP A 41 -18.45 5.05 2.60
C ASP A 41 -17.09 5.54 2.06
N LEU A 42 -16.01 4.80 2.32
CA LEU A 42 -14.69 5.14 1.81
C LEU A 42 -14.64 5.12 0.28
N ILE A 43 -15.13 4.05 -0.37
CA ILE A 43 -15.09 3.96 -1.84
C ILE A 43 -16.03 4.94 -2.52
N SER A 44 -17.18 5.27 -1.89
CA SER A 44 -18.07 6.32 -2.36
C SER A 44 -17.38 7.68 -2.33
N GLN A 45 -16.76 8.02 -1.19
CA GLN A 45 -16.00 9.28 -1.03
C GLN A 45 -14.83 9.37 -2.02
N ALA A 46 -14.07 8.28 -2.21
CA ALA A 46 -12.99 8.23 -3.19
C ALA A 46 -13.49 8.47 -4.62
N SER A 47 -14.63 7.87 -4.96
CA SER A 47 -15.28 8.08 -6.26
C SER A 47 -15.75 9.52 -6.45
N GLU A 48 -16.40 10.11 -5.44
CA GLU A 48 -16.88 11.50 -5.47
C GLU A 48 -15.73 12.52 -5.58
N ARG A 49 -14.59 12.22 -4.96
CA ARG A 49 -13.37 13.02 -5.06
C ARG A 49 -12.62 12.85 -6.39
N GLY A 50 -13.04 11.91 -7.22
CA GLY A 50 -12.46 11.68 -8.55
C GLY A 50 -11.15 10.90 -8.54
N LEU A 51 -10.87 10.10 -7.50
CA LEU A 51 -9.72 9.20 -7.51
C LEU A 51 -9.80 8.25 -8.70
N THR A 52 -8.65 7.99 -9.32
CA THR A 52 -8.55 7.07 -10.46
C THR A 52 -8.06 5.69 -10.05
N ASN A 53 -7.22 5.62 -9.00
CA ASN A 53 -6.71 4.37 -8.46
C ASN A 53 -6.70 4.41 -6.92
N LEU A 54 -7.13 3.32 -6.32
CA LEU A 54 -7.23 3.14 -4.87
C LEU A 54 -6.77 1.74 -4.50
N ALA A 55 -6.03 1.61 -3.40
CA ALA A 55 -5.90 0.36 -2.65
C ALA A 55 -6.24 0.62 -1.19
N VAL A 56 -7.13 -0.17 -0.63
CA VAL A 56 -7.39 -0.19 0.82
C VAL A 56 -6.48 -1.23 1.43
N THR A 57 -5.76 -0.85 2.47
CA THR A 57 -4.67 -1.61 3.05
C THR A 57 -4.89 -1.86 4.53
N ASP A 58 -6.10 -2.28 4.90
CA ASP A 58 -6.44 -2.65 6.26
C ASP A 58 -5.40 -3.59 6.88
N HIS A 59 -5.07 -3.38 8.14
CA HIS A 59 -4.11 -4.22 8.88
C HIS A 59 -4.54 -5.68 8.86
N HIS A 60 -3.70 -6.54 8.30
CA HIS A 60 -3.90 -7.99 8.27
C HIS A 60 -5.30 -8.41 7.79
N SER A 61 -5.93 -7.61 6.91
CA SER A 61 -7.28 -7.85 6.41
C SER A 61 -7.44 -7.40 4.96
N SER A 62 -8.10 -8.22 4.15
CA SER A 62 -8.58 -7.87 2.81
C SER A 62 -10.11 -7.84 2.73
N HIS A 63 -10.80 -7.82 3.87
CA HIS A 63 -12.27 -7.95 3.94
C HIS A 63 -13.02 -6.79 3.29
N ALA A 64 -12.45 -5.58 3.29
CA ALA A 64 -13.02 -4.42 2.61
C ALA A 64 -13.15 -4.59 1.09
N HIS A 65 -12.32 -5.42 0.48
CA HIS A 65 -12.23 -5.50 -0.99
C HIS A 65 -13.52 -6.05 -1.65
N ALA A 66 -14.15 -7.07 -1.07
CA ALA A 66 -15.32 -7.70 -1.68
C ALA A 66 -16.54 -6.76 -1.73
N PRO A 67 -16.99 -6.10 -0.64
CA PRO A 67 -18.11 -5.16 -0.69
C PRO A 67 -17.80 -3.95 -1.58
N MET A 68 -16.57 -3.41 -1.55
CA MET A 68 -16.17 -2.30 -2.41
C MET A 68 -16.22 -2.67 -3.89
N THR A 69 -15.75 -3.87 -4.26
CA THR A 69 -15.82 -4.38 -5.64
C THR A 69 -17.28 -4.51 -6.12
N ALA A 70 -18.16 -5.01 -5.25
CA ALA A 70 -19.59 -5.12 -5.57
C ALA A 70 -20.22 -3.74 -5.81
N TRP A 71 -19.91 -2.77 -4.95
CA TRP A 71 -20.37 -1.39 -5.10
C TRP A 71 -19.87 -0.76 -6.41
N LEU A 72 -18.56 -0.87 -6.70
CA LEU A 72 -17.97 -0.35 -7.95
C LEU A 72 -18.63 -0.95 -9.20
N LYS A 73 -18.92 -2.26 -9.18
CA LYS A 73 -19.63 -2.93 -10.27
C LYS A 73 -21.01 -2.34 -10.49
N ALA A 74 -21.77 -2.08 -9.43
CA ALA A 74 -23.09 -1.44 -9.51
C ALA A 74 -23.01 -0.01 -10.05
N GLN A 75 -22.03 0.78 -9.62
CA GLN A 75 -21.83 2.15 -10.11
C GLN A 75 -21.48 2.17 -11.61
N ARG A 76 -20.57 1.29 -12.06
CA ARG A 76 -20.23 1.17 -13.49
C ARG A 76 -21.45 0.76 -14.33
N ALA A 77 -22.27 -0.16 -13.84
CA ALA A 77 -23.51 -0.57 -14.52
C ALA A 77 -24.52 0.59 -14.67
N SER A 78 -24.49 1.58 -13.78
CA SER A 78 -25.28 2.82 -13.86
C SER A 78 -24.63 3.92 -14.70
N GLY A 79 -23.50 3.65 -15.38
CA GLY A 79 -22.80 4.59 -16.24
C GLY A 79 -21.88 5.58 -15.52
N ARG A 80 -21.60 5.38 -14.23
CA ARG A 80 -20.69 6.25 -13.47
C ARG A 80 -19.23 5.89 -13.71
N THR A 81 -18.39 6.91 -13.80
CA THR A 81 -16.93 6.74 -13.73
C THR A 81 -16.54 6.51 -12.26
N VAL A 82 -15.75 5.48 -12.00
CA VAL A 82 -15.32 5.10 -10.66
C VAL A 82 -13.86 4.65 -10.69
N PRO A 83 -13.14 4.71 -9.55
CA PRO A 83 -11.74 4.32 -9.49
C PRO A 83 -11.51 2.83 -9.83
N THR A 84 -10.28 2.52 -10.20
CA THR A 84 -9.76 1.15 -10.17
C THR A 84 -9.38 0.82 -8.73
N LEU A 85 -9.99 -0.22 -8.18
CA LEU A 85 -9.65 -0.75 -6.87
C LEU A 85 -8.63 -1.88 -7.04
N TRP A 86 -7.46 -1.71 -6.45
CA TRP A 86 -6.42 -2.73 -6.33
C TRP A 86 -6.59 -3.48 -5.01
N SER A 87 -6.24 -4.75 -4.97
CA SER A 87 -6.12 -5.46 -3.70
C SER A 87 -5.01 -4.84 -2.87
N GLY A 88 -5.26 -4.66 -1.58
CA GLY A 88 -4.34 -4.08 -0.63
C GLY A 88 -4.43 -4.77 0.72
N MET A 89 -3.34 -4.77 1.47
CA MET A 89 -3.25 -5.20 2.86
C MET A 89 -1.98 -4.65 3.46
N GLU A 90 -2.04 -4.12 4.69
CA GLU A 90 -0.86 -3.73 5.43
C GLU A 90 -0.45 -4.85 6.39
N ILE A 91 0.78 -5.32 6.24
CA ILE A 91 1.32 -6.47 6.96
C ILE A 91 2.47 -6.02 7.86
N SER A 92 2.38 -6.32 9.16
CA SER A 92 3.50 -6.14 10.10
C SER A 92 4.64 -7.08 9.75
N ALA A 93 5.87 -6.54 9.74
CA ALA A 93 7.07 -7.31 9.42
C ALA A 93 8.28 -6.86 10.25
N LEU A 94 9.22 -7.77 10.49
CA LEU A 94 10.47 -7.47 11.18
C LEU A 94 11.59 -7.26 10.15
N LEU A 95 12.00 -6.01 9.97
CA LEU A 95 13.08 -5.60 9.08
C LEU A 95 14.26 -5.09 9.91
N LYS A 96 15.41 -5.79 9.86
CA LYS A 96 16.62 -5.44 10.62
C LYS A 96 16.35 -5.21 12.13
N GLY A 97 15.48 -6.04 12.71
CA GLY A 97 15.08 -5.93 14.12
C GLY A 97 14.16 -4.74 14.42
N CYS A 98 13.69 -4.00 13.43
CA CYS A 98 12.67 -2.97 13.54
C CYS A 98 11.33 -3.53 13.07
N LEU A 99 10.28 -3.35 13.88
CA LEU A 99 8.92 -3.64 13.41
C LEU A 99 8.51 -2.54 12.42
N VAL A 100 8.20 -2.95 11.20
CA VAL A 100 7.77 -2.10 10.10
C VAL A 100 6.46 -2.63 9.52
N HIS A 101 5.84 -1.84 8.65
CA HIS A 101 4.70 -2.28 7.86
C HIS A 101 5.08 -2.42 6.38
N VAL A 102 4.47 -3.40 5.75
CA VAL A 102 4.64 -3.70 4.32
C VAL A 102 3.26 -3.66 3.67
N LEU A 103 3.09 -2.78 2.71
CA LEU A 103 1.91 -2.78 1.88
C LEU A 103 2.05 -3.89 0.84
N ALA A 104 1.16 -4.87 0.90
CA ALA A 104 0.94 -5.83 -0.17
C ALA A 104 -0.05 -5.19 -1.15
N LEU A 105 0.35 -4.95 -2.39
CA LEU A 105 -0.48 -4.26 -3.39
C LEU A 105 -0.67 -5.12 -4.64
N GLY A 106 -1.90 -5.16 -5.16
CA GLY A 106 -2.20 -5.80 -6.44
C GLY A 106 -2.09 -7.32 -6.44
N PHE A 107 -2.10 -7.97 -5.30
CA PHE A 107 -1.99 -9.42 -5.16
C PHE A 107 -3.30 -10.13 -5.53
N LYS A 108 -3.20 -11.42 -5.83
CA LYS A 108 -4.36 -12.28 -6.04
C LYS A 108 -5.03 -12.56 -4.69
N LEU A 109 -6.26 -12.11 -4.53
CA LEU A 109 -7.08 -12.40 -3.35
C LEU A 109 -7.20 -13.91 -3.11
N ASP A 110 -7.34 -14.31 -1.86
CA ASP A 110 -7.46 -15.71 -1.42
C ASP A 110 -6.25 -16.59 -1.78
N HIS A 111 -5.10 -16.00 -2.16
CA HIS A 111 -3.91 -16.79 -2.44
C HIS A 111 -3.36 -17.42 -1.14
N PRO A 112 -3.06 -18.75 -1.14
CA PRO A 112 -2.65 -19.47 0.07
C PRO A 112 -1.46 -18.87 0.80
N ALA A 113 -0.51 -18.26 0.07
CA ALA A 113 0.67 -17.65 0.67
C ALA A 113 0.34 -16.45 1.58
N LEU A 114 -0.78 -15.75 1.36
CA LEU A 114 -1.20 -14.60 2.15
C LEU A 114 -2.25 -14.95 3.23
N GLN A 115 -2.80 -16.16 3.23
CA GLN A 115 -3.76 -16.55 4.26
C GLN A 115 -3.26 -16.38 5.70
N PRO A 116 -1.99 -16.70 6.05
CA PRO A 116 -1.50 -16.48 7.41
C PRO A 116 -1.49 -15.00 7.82
N TYR A 117 -1.42 -14.09 6.87
CA TYR A 117 -1.36 -12.64 7.09
C TYR A 117 -2.73 -11.96 7.02
N ASN A 118 -3.79 -12.68 6.68
CA ASN A 118 -5.14 -12.16 6.46
C ASN A 118 -6.13 -12.67 7.53
N LEU A 119 -5.71 -12.61 8.81
CA LEU A 119 -6.47 -13.13 9.94
C LEU A 119 -6.86 -12.06 10.97
N GLY A 120 -6.58 -10.79 10.67
CA GLY A 120 -6.85 -9.64 11.55
C GLY A 120 -5.75 -9.32 12.55
N ASP A 121 -4.80 -10.23 12.76
CA ASP A 121 -3.71 -10.07 13.72
C ASP A 121 -2.33 -10.26 13.06
N ALA A 122 -1.33 -9.60 13.62
CA ALA A 122 0.06 -9.78 13.20
C ALA A 122 0.55 -11.22 13.50
N VAL A 123 1.25 -11.81 12.53
CA VAL A 123 1.93 -13.09 12.72
C VAL A 123 3.12 -12.94 13.69
N VAL A 124 3.62 -14.07 14.19
CA VAL A 124 4.76 -14.11 15.10
C VAL A 124 5.87 -15.04 14.58
N GLY A 125 7.06 -14.90 15.15
CA GLY A 125 8.19 -15.79 14.85
C GLY A 125 8.73 -15.58 13.42
N GLU A 126 9.05 -16.67 12.72
CA GLU A 126 9.64 -16.60 11.39
C GLU A 126 8.73 -15.95 10.34
N ALA A 127 7.43 -16.13 10.44
CA ALA A 127 6.46 -15.53 9.53
C ALA A 127 6.46 -13.99 9.58
N LEU A 128 6.91 -13.40 10.71
CA LEU A 128 7.04 -11.95 10.86
C LEU A 128 8.26 -11.36 10.13
N ARG A 129 9.22 -12.16 9.71
CA ARG A 129 10.42 -11.67 9.02
C ARG A 129 10.07 -11.02 7.69
N ALA A 130 10.64 -9.85 7.40
CA ALA A 130 10.33 -9.08 6.20
C ALA A 130 10.62 -9.86 4.90
N ASP A 131 11.71 -10.66 4.85
CA ASP A 131 12.02 -11.48 3.67
C ASP A 131 10.98 -12.60 3.44
N VAL A 132 10.34 -13.10 4.49
CA VAL A 132 9.27 -14.11 4.39
C VAL A 132 7.98 -13.45 3.91
N VAL A 133 7.64 -12.27 4.47
CA VAL A 133 6.48 -11.47 4.03
C VAL A 133 6.58 -11.10 2.56
N VAL A 134 7.73 -10.57 2.11
CA VAL A 134 7.97 -10.21 0.70
C VAL A 134 7.78 -11.41 -0.22
N LYS A 135 8.35 -12.57 0.13
CA LYS A 135 8.18 -13.82 -0.65
C LYS A 135 6.72 -14.26 -0.74
N ALA A 136 5.95 -14.11 0.35
CA ALA A 136 4.52 -14.43 0.35
C ALA A 136 3.72 -13.50 -0.56
N ILE A 137 4.02 -12.20 -0.53
CA ILE A 137 3.39 -11.19 -1.41
C ILE A 137 3.71 -11.51 -2.88
N HIS A 138 4.97 -11.76 -3.21
CA HIS A 138 5.39 -12.11 -4.57
C HIS A 138 4.78 -13.43 -5.04
N ALA A 139 4.69 -14.44 -4.17
CA ALA A 139 4.03 -15.70 -4.51
C ALA A 139 2.56 -15.49 -4.87
N ALA A 140 1.89 -14.52 -4.23
CA ALA A 140 0.53 -14.13 -4.55
C ALA A 140 0.42 -13.19 -5.78
N GLY A 141 1.54 -12.90 -6.44
CA GLY A 141 1.60 -12.02 -7.61
C GLY A 141 1.51 -10.54 -7.30
N GLY A 142 1.64 -10.13 -6.04
CA GLY A 142 1.59 -8.73 -5.59
C GLY A 142 2.95 -8.03 -5.58
N LEU A 143 2.91 -6.74 -5.28
CA LEU A 143 4.07 -5.87 -5.05
C LEU A 143 4.22 -5.61 -3.55
N ALA A 144 5.45 -5.70 -3.04
CA ALA A 144 5.79 -5.40 -1.64
C ALA A 144 6.38 -3.99 -1.53
N VAL A 145 5.72 -3.12 -0.75
CA VAL A 145 6.08 -1.71 -0.60
C VAL A 145 6.31 -1.40 0.88
N LEU A 146 7.44 -0.76 1.21
CA LEU A 146 7.71 -0.32 2.58
C LEU A 146 6.82 0.90 2.91
N ALA A 147 5.92 0.75 3.89
CA ALA A 147 5.03 1.80 4.33
C ALA A 147 5.80 2.87 5.12
N HIS A 148 5.40 4.13 4.98
CA HIS A 148 5.86 5.30 5.76
C HIS A 148 7.26 5.17 6.39
N PRO A 149 8.35 5.02 5.60
CA PRO A 149 9.68 4.58 6.06
C PRO A 149 10.32 5.50 7.12
N ALA A 150 9.88 6.75 7.26
CA ALA A 150 10.41 7.67 8.26
C ALA A 150 9.64 7.68 9.60
N ARG A 151 8.60 6.83 9.78
CA ARG A 151 7.88 6.71 11.06
C ARG A 151 8.57 5.79 12.08
N TYR A 152 9.60 5.08 11.68
CA TYR A 152 10.21 4.05 12.52
C TYR A 152 11.40 4.55 13.32
N ARG A 153 11.83 3.73 14.31
CA ARG A 153 12.99 4.03 15.16
C ARG A 153 14.34 3.99 14.43
N LEU A 154 14.41 3.29 13.29
CA LEU A 154 15.57 3.31 12.41
C LEU A 154 15.35 4.35 11.30
N SER A 155 16.45 4.92 10.78
CA SER A 155 16.34 5.91 9.71
C SER A 155 15.74 5.31 8.43
N HIS A 156 15.01 6.13 7.66
CA HIS A 156 14.48 5.71 6.38
C HIS A 156 15.58 5.25 5.42
N ASP A 157 16.77 5.89 5.44
CA ASP A 157 17.92 5.48 4.61
C ASP A 157 18.30 4.03 4.84
N LEU A 158 18.41 3.63 6.12
CA LEU A 158 18.78 2.27 6.49
C LEU A 158 17.68 1.28 6.10
N LEU A 159 16.43 1.63 6.39
CA LEU A 159 15.28 0.74 6.12
C LEU A 159 15.04 0.54 4.63
N ILE A 160 15.13 1.60 3.82
CA ILE A 160 14.94 1.51 2.37
C ILE A 160 16.07 0.71 1.71
N ASN A 161 17.33 0.91 2.14
CA ASN A 161 18.45 0.10 1.63
C ASN A 161 18.30 -1.38 1.97
N GLU A 162 17.88 -1.69 3.20
CA GLU A 162 17.63 -3.08 3.62
C GLU A 162 16.43 -3.68 2.86
N ALA A 163 15.33 -2.93 2.71
CA ALA A 163 14.17 -3.34 1.94
C ALA A 163 14.55 -3.66 0.47
N SER A 164 15.34 -2.79 -0.16
CA SER A 164 15.87 -3.03 -1.51
C SER A 164 16.65 -4.34 -1.59
N SER A 165 17.51 -4.62 -0.61
CA SER A 165 18.32 -5.85 -0.56
C SER A 165 17.48 -7.12 -0.39
N LEU A 166 16.31 -7.03 0.24
CA LEU A 166 15.37 -8.12 0.45
C LEU A 166 14.34 -8.27 -0.69
N GLY A 167 14.43 -7.43 -1.74
CA GLY A 167 13.59 -7.52 -2.92
C GLY A 167 12.23 -6.84 -2.79
N PHE A 168 12.09 -5.83 -1.93
CA PHE A 168 10.92 -4.96 -1.98
C PHE A 168 10.82 -4.29 -3.35
N ASP A 169 9.60 -4.09 -3.84
CA ASP A 169 9.33 -3.44 -5.12
C ASP A 169 9.34 -1.92 -5.03
N GLY A 170 9.07 -1.36 -3.85
CA GLY A 170 8.97 0.08 -3.67
C GLY A 170 8.91 0.53 -2.21
N GLY A 171 8.68 1.82 -2.05
CA GLY A 171 8.43 2.46 -0.75
C GLY A 171 7.40 3.58 -0.87
N GLU A 172 6.77 3.91 0.25
CA GLU A 172 5.86 5.04 0.33
C GLU A 172 6.65 6.34 0.41
N ALA A 173 6.70 7.04 -0.75
CA ALA A 173 7.47 8.27 -0.90
C ALA A 173 6.70 9.50 -0.36
N TRP A 174 5.38 9.53 -0.60
CA TRP A 174 4.55 10.68 -0.33
C TRP A 174 3.56 10.37 0.80
N TYR A 175 3.84 10.93 1.97
CA TYR A 175 3.13 10.69 3.22
C TYR A 175 3.16 11.94 4.10
N ASP A 176 2.12 12.16 4.91
CA ASP A 176 2.07 13.27 5.87
C ASP A 176 2.74 12.89 7.19
N TYR A 177 4.04 13.14 7.31
CA TYR A 177 4.81 12.92 8.53
C TYR A 177 4.57 13.99 9.59
N ASP A 178 4.07 15.17 9.19
CA ASP A 178 3.82 16.31 10.07
C ASP A 178 2.46 16.22 10.75
N MET A 179 1.56 15.33 10.25
CA MET A 179 0.22 15.08 10.78
C MET A 179 -0.58 16.38 10.99
N GLY A 180 -0.59 17.22 9.94
CA GLY A 180 -1.31 18.49 9.95
C GLY A 180 -2.84 18.33 9.97
N ASN A 181 -3.58 19.46 10.08
CA ASN A 181 -5.04 19.44 10.03
C ASN A 181 -5.61 19.02 8.66
N GLU A 182 -4.85 19.30 7.61
CA GLU A 182 -5.14 18.85 6.24
C GLU A 182 -3.98 18.01 5.75
N TRP A 183 -4.28 16.85 5.18
CA TRP A 183 -3.27 15.95 4.67
C TRP A 183 -2.46 16.63 3.56
N SER A 184 -1.15 16.63 3.73
CA SER A 184 -0.19 17.05 2.70
C SER A 184 1.13 16.30 2.88
N PRO A 185 1.82 15.92 1.79
CA PRO A 185 3.10 15.25 1.93
C PRO A 185 4.13 16.19 2.55
N SER A 186 4.87 15.71 3.56
CA SER A 186 5.91 16.49 4.24
C SER A 186 7.10 16.72 3.32
N PRO A 187 7.38 17.97 2.82
CA PRO A 187 8.19 18.16 1.63
C PRO A 187 9.61 17.60 1.73
N PHE A 188 10.34 17.95 2.77
CA PHE A 188 11.77 17.61 2.86
C PHE A 188 12.03 16.11 3.02
N ILE A 189 11.22 15.45 3.85
CA ILE A 189 11.39 14.02 4.12
C ILE A 189 10.89 13.19 2.93
N CYS A 190 9.77 13.57 2.31
CA CYS A 190 9.25 12.91 1.13
C CYS A 190 10.22 13.03 -0.05
N ASP A 191 10.79 14.21 -0.30
CA ASP A 191 11.81 14.41 -1.33
C ASP A 191 13.08 13.57 -1.09
N ALA A 192 13.48 13.39 0.16
CA ALA A 192 14.64 12.54 0.50
C ALA A 192 14.34 11.07 0.19
N ILE A 193 13.17 10.59 0.60
CA ILE A 193 12.71 9.23 0.35
C ILE A 193 12.55 8.97 -1.16
N ASP A 194 11.88 9.87 -1.89
CA ASP A 194 11.70 9.76 -3.34
C ASP A 194 13.03 9.63 -4.09
N ARG A 195 14.00 10.50 -3.77
CA ARG A 195 15.34 10.43 -4.37
C ARG A 195 16.05 9.12 -4.06
N GLN A 196 15.94 8.61 -2.83
CA GLN A 196 16.56 7.34 -2.45
C GLN A 196 15.92 6.17 -3.20
N LEU A 197 14.59 6.11 -3.26
CA LEU A 197 13.88 5.09 -4.02
C LEU A 197 14.24 5.12 -5.50
N ALA A 198 14.31 6.32 -6.11
CA ALA A 198 14.71 6.50 -7.49
C ALA A 198 16.14 5.99 -7.75
N ASN A 199 17.10 6.30 -6.87
CA ASN A 199 18.49 5.86 -6.98
C ASN A 199 18.63 4.33 -6.91
N LEU A 200 17.72 3.65 -6.22
CA LEU A 200 17.68 2.19 -6.09
C LEU A 200 16.80 1.52 -7.16
N GLY A 201 16.17 2.28 -8.05
CA GLY A 201 15.24 1.75 -9.07
C GLY A 201 13.95 1.18 -8.48
N LEU A 202 13.55 1.63 -7.28
CA LEU A 202 12.35 1.21 -6.59
C LEU A 202 11.14 2.06 -6.99
N LEU A 203 9.95 1.46 -6.96
CA LEU A 203 8.68 2.14 -7.17
C LEU A 203 8.34 3.10 -6.01
N ARG A 204 7.53 4.10 -6.30
CA ARG A 204 7.01 5.08 -5.34
C ARG A 204 5.52 4.90 -5.16
N THR A 205 5.05 5.00 -3.94
CA THR A 205 3.62 5.07 -3.63
C THR A 205 3.30 6.31 -2.80
N CYS A 206 2.02 6.55 -2.62
CA CYS A 206 1.48 7.58 -1.75
C CYS A 206 0.23 7.08 -1.07
N GLY A 207 -0.06 7.57 0.12
CA GLY A 207 -1.24 7.20 0.87
C GLY A 207 -1.56 8.17 1.99
N THR A 208 -2.77 8.03 2.54
CA THR A 208 -3.25 8.87 3.65
C THR A 208 -3.16 8.20 5.00
N ASP A 209 -3.04 6.88 5.03
CA ASP A 209 -2.97 5.99 6.20
C ASP A 209 -4.19 6.07 7.13
#